data_ed8642c54c55b2af643aab421e10b91c
#
_entry.id   ed8642c54c55b2af643aab421e10b91c
#
_cell.length_a   1.000
_cell.length_b   1.000
_cell.length_c   1.000
_cell.angle_alpha   90.00
_cell.angle_beta   90.00
_cell.angle_gamma   90.00
#
_symmetry.space_group_name_H-M   'P 1'
#
loop_
_entity.id
_entity.type
_entity.pdbx_description
1 polymer ?
#
loop_
_entity_poly.entity_id
_entity_poly.type
_entity_poly.pdbx_seq_one_letter_code
_entity_poly.pdbx_strand_id
1 'polypeptide(L)'
;MIKVVNVISDTNIGGAGKCIINFCKNYNKKKFEIVVVLPKGSALVEELKSTGVKIIEIDGLKDKSWDFASLFKLIKVLREEKPDIVHTHASSTARLAAKFVKDTKVVFTRHSVFPVNPKIKKGFGRFIYKNTNELLSDRIIAVAEAAKENLTDGGVSEDKIDVILNGVEKIQETSEEERKALKEKYGIRDDEYVVGILARLEKVKGHETFIEAANILLNEKKLKAKFLILGTGSEEDNLKQKVKELKLENKVIFTGFVKNVKDFVNIFDVQVNCSYGTEATSLALLEGMSIGVPAVVTNFGGNPGVISNGENGYIVPIKSPRDTAEAVERILTDKNVFERMKKKSIEIFEKKFTVEVYTKNIESFYEKVEEEPKIKKVNVLDIFIILVVLFACIFGYSYMHKGSKTITSNTQKIVYQIRTTESMPQVYDAINADTTVYDSLKNINIGKIKEKKSTASTRYGVNRTKKEVIETPLVNAIDITLTIEADAVINDKSITVNGYDIKVGNEAHIKGKGYACRGFIISIER
;
A
#
# COMPACT_ATOMS: atom_id res chain seq x y z
N MET A 1 -17.25 -15.34 -30.05
CA MET A 1 -16.13 -14.50 -29.52
C MET A 1 -16.66 -13.88 -28.24
N ILE A 2 -15.97 -14.08 -27.11
CA ILE A 2 -16.41 -13.60 -25.80
C ILE A 2 -15.91 -12.16 -25.63
N LYS A 3 -16.82 -11.22 -25.37
CA LYS A 3 -16.47 -9.82 -25.13
C LYS A 3 -16.30 -9.55 -23.64
N VAL A 4 -15.08 -9.16 -23.24
CA VAL A 4 -14.75 -8.85 -21.85
C VAL A 4 -14.40 -7.38 -21.68
N VAL A 5 -15.12 -6.70 -20.78
CA VAL A 5 -14.80 -5.33 -20.38
C VAL A 5 -14.08 -5.37 -19.04
N ASN A 6 -12.78 -5.08 -19.04
CA ASN A 6 -11.99 -4.91 -17.82
C ASN A 6 -12.16 -3.50 -17.28
N VAL A 7 -12.53 -3.36 -16.00
CA VAL A 7 -12.70 -2.06 -15.34
C VAL A 7 -11.70 -1.95 -14.21
N ILE A 8 -10.80 -0.97 -14.30
CA ILE A 8 -9.80 -0.67 -13.25
C ILE A 8 -9.88 0.81 -12.88
N SER A 9 -9.78 1.11 -11.58
CA SER A 9 -9.83 2.47 -11.05
C SER A 9 -8.43 3.08 -10.78
N ASP A 10 -7.36 2.30 -10.95
CA ASP A 10 -5.99 2.76 -10.71
C ASP A 10 -5.56 3.84 -11.71
N THR A 11 -4.91 4.87 -11.20
CA THR A 11 -4.29 5.94 -12.01
C THR A 11 -2.82 5.67 -12.31
N ASN A 12 -2.17 4.82 -11.52
CA ASN A 12 -0.76 4.46 -11.63
C ASN A 12 -0.58 2.99 -12.04
N ILE A 13 0.60 2.66 -12.58
CA ILE A 13 0.95 1.29 -12.93
C ILE A 13 1.33 0.52 -11.65
N GLY A 14 0.32 -0.07 -11.00
CA GLY A 14 0.48 -1.00 -9.88
C GLY A 14 0.45 -2.45 -10.35
N GLY A 15 0.45 -3.41 -9.38
CA GLY A 15 0.38 -4.84 -9.69
C GLY A 15 -0.85 -5.24 -10.50
N ALA A 16 -2.04 -4.70 -10.17
CA ALA A 16 -3.27 -4.95 -10.92
C ALA A 16 -3.19 -4.44 -12.37
N GLY A 17 -2.66 -3.23 -12.56
CA GLY A 17 -2.46 -2.65 -13.89
C GLY A 17 -1.48 -3.48 -14.73
N LYS A 18 -0.35 -3.93 -14.16
CA LYS A 18 0.60 -4.81 -14.85
C LYS A 18 -0.04 -6.15 -15.27
N CYS A 19 -0.90 -6.75 -14.43
CA CYS A 19 -1.60 -7.98 -14.79
C CYS A 19 -2.53 -7.77 -16.00
N ILE A 20 -3.26 -6.65 -16.06
CA ILE A 20 -4.11 -6.31 -17.21
C ILE A 20 -3.27 -6.11 -18.46
N ILE A 21 -2.17 -5.35 -18.39
CA ILE A 21 -1.27 -5.12 -19.51
C ILE A 21 -0.71 -6.44 -20.03
N ASN A 22 -0.22 -7.31 -19.13
CA ASN A 22 0.32 -8.61 -19.48
C ASN A 22 -0.74 -9.49 -20.18
N PHE A 23 -1.97 -9.52 -19.66
CA PHE A 23 -3.07 -10.22 -20.31
C PHE A 23 -3.39 -9.63 -21.69
N CYS A 24 -3.52 -8.30 -21.80
CA CYS A 24 -3.85 -7.61 -23.06
C CYS A 24 -2.79 -7.78 -24.16
N LYS A 25 -1.53 -8.02 -23.78
CA LYS A 25 -0.46 -8.33 -24.75
C LYS A 25 -0.55 -9.76 -25.30
N ASN A 26 -1.06 -10.71 -24.52
CA ASN A 26 -0.87 -12.15 -24.78
C ASN A 26 -2.16 -12.94 -25.05
N TYR A 27 -3.36 -12.34 -24.88
CA TYR A 27 -4.64 -13.04 -25.05
C TYR A 27 -4.92 -13.45 -26.50
N ASN A 28 -5.74 -14.49 -26.67
CA ASN A 28 -6.16 -15.00 -27.96
C ASN A 28 -7.23 -14.10 -28.60
N LYS A 29 -6.81 -13.21 -29.50
CA LYS A 29 -7.68 -12.26 -30.23
C LYS A 29 -8.74 -12.90 -31.12
N LYS A 30 -8.64 -14.22 -31.40
CA LYS A 30 -9.67 -14.95 -32.17
C LYS A 30 -10.83 -15.42 -31.28
N LYS A 31 -10.56 -15.59 -29.98
CA LYS A 31 -11.57 -16.05 -29.01
C LYS A 31 -12.20 -14.91 -28.22
N PHE A 32 -11.43 -13.85 -27.93
CA PHE A 32 -11.83 -12.78 -27.04
C PHE A 32 -11.74 -11.40 -27.70
N GLU A 33 -12.70 -10.53 -27.39
CA GLU A 33 -12.66 -9.09 -27.61
C GLU A 33 -12.45 -8.41 -26.25
N ILE A 34 -11.33 -7.71 -26.07
CA ILE A 34 -11.00 -7.07 -24.80
C ILE A 34 -11.16 -5.56 -24.91
N VAL A 35 -11.89 -4.98 -23.95
CA VAL A 35 -12.03 -3.54 -23.75
C VAL A 35 -11.52 -3.21 -22.35
N VAL A 36 -10.76 -2.11 -22.21
CA VAL A 36 -10.29 -1.65 -20.90
C VAL A 36 -10.89 -0.29 -20.59
N VAL A 37 -11.60 -0.20 -19.46
CA VAL A 37 -12.20 1.03 -18.94
C VAL A 37 -11.40 1.48 -17.73
N LEU A 38 -10.94 2.73 -17.74
CA LEU A 38 -10.04 3.27 -16.72
C LEU A 38 -10.23 4.79 -16.53
N PRO A 39 -9.64 5.40 -15.48
CA PRO A 39 -9.67 6.84 -15.27
C PRO A 39 -8.96 7.59 -16.39
N LYS A 40 -9.51 8.73 -16.78
CA LYS A 40 -8.86 9.63 -17.72
C LYS A 40 -7.48 10.08 -17.21
N GLY A 41 -6.47 9.94 -18.07
CA GLY A 41 -5.09 10.28 -17.74
C GLY A 41 -4.36 9.23 -16.89
N SER A 42 -4.87 8.00 -16.80
CA SER A 42 -4.17 6.88 -16.16
C SER A 42 -2.87 6.57 -16.91
N ALA A 43 -1.80 6.30 -16.15
CA ALA A 43 -0.50 5.91 -16.70
C ALA A 43 -0.55 4.56 -17.49
N LEU A 44 -1.60 3.77 -17.29
CA LEU A 44 -1.82 2.50 -18.02
C LEU A 44 -2.12 2.72 -19.51
N VAL A 45 -2.65 3.89 -19.90
CA VAL A 45 -3.09 4.17 -21.27
C VAL A 45 -1.96 3.96 -22.28
N GLU A 46 -0.77 4.48 -22.00
CA GLU A 46 0.36 4.40 -22.95
C GLU A 46 0.81 2.95 -23.21
N GLU A 47 0.86 2.13 -22.17
CA GLU A 47 1.23 0.71 -22.33
C GLU A 47 0.10 -0.10 -23.02
N LEU A 48 -1.16 0.18 -22.71
CA LEU A 48 -2.30 -0.49 -23.32
C LEU A 48 -2.49 -0.14 -24.79
N LYS A 49 -2.17 1.07 -25.24
CA LYS A 49 -2.20 1.46 -26.66
C LYS A 49 -1.39 0.51 -27.54
N SER A 50 -0.24 0.05 -27.06
CA SER A 50 0.63 -0.85 -27.80
C SER A 50 0.03 -2.24 -28.02
N THR A 51 -0.98 -2.64 -27.23
CA THR A 51 -1.63 -3.97 -27.29
C THR A 51 -2.72 -4.05 -28.35
N GLY A 52 -3.24 -2.90 -28.80
CA GLY A 52 -4.33 -2.78 -29.75
C GLY A 52 -5.72 -3.05 -29.18
N VAL A 53 -5.88 -3.13 -27.86
CA VAL A 53 -7.19 -3.24 -27.22
C VAL A 53 -7.92 -1.90 -27.23
N LYS A 54 -9.27 -1.95 -27.24
CA LYS A 54 -10.09 -0.74 -27.09
C LYS A 54 -9.94 -0.18 -25.68
N ILE A 55 -9.63 1.10 -25.58
CA ILE A 55 -9.49 1.83 -24.32
C ILE A 55 -10.61 2.86 -24.20
N ILE A 56 -11.27 2.89 -23.04
CA ILE A 56 -12.30 3.88 -22.71
C ILE A 56 -11.90 4.60 -21.43
N GLU A 57 -11.61 5.88 -21.56
CA GLU A 57 -11.26 6.72 -20.43
C GLU A 57 -12.52 7.39 -19.86
N ILE A 58 -12.72 7.26 -18.52
CA ILE A 58 -13.83 7.92 -17.82
C ILE A 58 -13.29 9.08 -16.99
N ASP A 59 -13.76 10.28 -17.32
CA ASP A 59 -13.44 11.48 -16.56
C ASP A 59 -14.10 11.45 -15.18
N GLY A 60 -13.29 11.70 -14.13
CA GLY A 60 -13.72 11.74 -12.73
C GLY A 60 -13.90 10.37 -12.07
N LEU A 61 -13.53 9.26 -12.73
CA LEU A 61 -13.45 7.96 -12.07
C LEU A 61 -12.30 8.00 -11.04
N LYS A 62 -12.64 7.74 -9.77
CA LYS A 62 -11.68 7.83 -8.66
C LYS A 62 -11.14 6.46 -8.28
N ASP A 63 -9.88 6.44 -7.84
CA ASP A 63 -9.24 5.25 -7.25
C ASP A 63 -9.83 4.95 -5.86
N LYS A 64 -11.08 4.51 -5.86
CA LYS A 64 -11.84 4.10 -4.67
C LYS A 64 -12.71 2.90 -4.98
N SER A 65 -12.85 2.01 -4.01
CA SER A 65 -13.75 0.85 -4.14
C SER A 65 -15.21 1.28 -4.39
N TRP A 66 -15.66 2.35 -3.73
CA TRP A 66 -16.97 2.94 -3.89
C TRP A 66 -16.86 4.38 -4.38
N ASP A 67 -17.25 4.62 -5.64
CA ASP A 67 -17.34 5.93 -6.29
C ASP A 67 -18.70 6.10 -6.96
N PHE A 68 -19.71 6.46 -6.19
CA PHE A 68 -21.08 6.58 -6.68
C PHE A 68 -21.26 7.69 -7.73
N ALA A 69 -20.38 8.69 -7.76
CA ALA A 69 -20.41 9.75 -8.78
C ALA A 69 -20.16 9.18 -10.19
N SER A 70 -19.37 8.10 -10.30
CA SER A 70 -19.06 7.44 -11.57
C SER A 70 -20.05 6.34 -11.96
N LEU A 71 -20.98 5.97 -11.07
CA LEU A 71 -21.90 4.83 -11.30
C LEU A 71 -22.68 4.94 -12.62
N PHE A 72 -23.32 6.08 -12.86
CA PHE A 72 -24.12 6.26 -14.08
C PHE A 72 -23.28 6.31 -15.35
N LYS A 73 -22.06 6.85 -15.28
CA LYS A 73 -21.12 6.86 -16.39
C LYS A 73 -20.70 5.42 -16.75
N LEU A 74 -20.39 4.62 -15.74
CA LEU A 74 -20.05 3.20 -15.90
C LEU A 74 -21.23 2.40 -16.49
N ILE A 75 -22.45 2.58 -15.99
CA ILE A 75 -23.65 1.92 -16.54
C ILE A 75 -23.82 2.28 -18.02
N LYS A 76 -23.65 3.56 -18.38
CA LYS A 76 -23.78 4.00 -19.77
C LYS A 76 -22.75 3.29 -20.66
N VAL A 77 -21.48 3.34 -20.30
CA VAL A 77 -20.38 2.70 -21.06
C VAL A 77 -20.62 1.19 -21.18
N LEU A 78 -20.95 0.51 -20.09
CA LEU A 78 -21.18 -0.94 -20.11
C LEU A 78 -22.41 -1.34 -20.96
N ARG A 79 -23.46 -0.51 -20.99
CA ARG A 79 -24.63 -0.75 -21.85
C ARG A 79 -24.32 -0.53 -23.34
N GLU A 80 -23.45 0.43 -23.65
CA GLU A 80 -23.00 0.68 -25.03
C GLU A 80 -22.08 -0.46 -25.51
N GLU A 81 -21.20 -0.95 -24.66
CA GLU A 81 -20.26 -2.03 -24.99
C GLU A 81 -20.91 -3.42 -25.03
N LYS A 82 -22.00 -3.66 -24.30
CA LYS A 82 -22.73 -4.94 -24.23
C LYS A 82 -21.80 -6.14 -23.99
N PRO A 83 -21.00 -6.15 -22.90
CA PRO A 83 -20.06 -7.24 -22.65
C PRO A 83 -20.77 -8.52 -22.23
N ASP A 84 -20.18 -9.67 -22.57
CA ASP A 84 -20.53 -10.95 -21.99
C ASP A 84 -20.05 -11.03 -20.55
N ILE A 85 -18.84 -10.51 -20.30
CA ILE A 85 -18.20 -10.47 -18.98
C ILE A 85 -17.73 -9.04 -18.64
N VAL A 86 -18.08 -8.55 -17.47
CA VAL A 86 -17.43 -7.39 -16.85
C VAL A 86 -16.46 -7.89 -15.81
N HIS A 87 -15.16 -7.72 -16.05
CA HIS A 87 -14.13 -8.08 -15.11
C HIS A 87 -13.62 -6.83 -14.37
N THR A 88 -13.78 -6.80 -13.05
CA THR A 88 -13.46 -5.64 -12.23
C THR A 88 -12.22 -5.88 -11.37
N HIS A 89 -11.38 -4.87 -11.30
CA HIS A 89 -10.18 -4.87 -10.47
C HIS A 89 -10.36 -3.85 -9.35
N ALA A 90 -10.71 -4.34 -8.14
CA ALA A 90 -10.95 -3.57 -6.91
C ALA A 90 -12.18 -2.64 -6.86
N SER A 91 -12.84 -2.31 -7.98
CA SER A 91 -13.97 -1.38 -8.01
C SER A 91 -15.32 -2.04 -7.68
N SER A 92 -15.85 -1.80 -6.48
CA SER A 92 -17.21 -2.24 -6.12
C SER A 92 -18.30 -1.48 -6.90
N THR A 93 -18.05 -0.21 -7.23
CA THR A 93 -18.95 0.58 -8.08
C THR A 93 -19.08 -0.01 -9.48
N ALA A 94 -17.99 -0.50 -10.07
CA ALA A 94 -18.04 -1.15 -11.38
C ALA A 94 -18.81 -2.48 -11.33
N ARG A 95 -18.64 -3.28 -10.24
CA ARG A 95 -19.45 -4.48 -10.02
C ARG A 95 -20.93 -4.15 -9.94
N LEU A 96 -21.29 -3.11 -9.18
CA LEU A 96 -22.67 -2.64 -9.07
C LEU A 96 -23.19 -2.15 -10.42
N ALA A 97 -22.42 -1.36 -11.17
CA ALA A 97 -22.81 -0.88 -12.50
C ALA A 97 -23.10 -2.03 -13.46
N ALA A 98 -22.30 -3.09 -13.43
CA ALA A 98 -22.47 -4.26 -14.27
C ALA A 98 -23.80 -5.01 -14.00
N LYS A 99 -24.32 -5.00 -12.77
CA LYS A 99 -25.63 -5.60 -12.43
C LYS A 99 -26.82 -4.88 -13.11
N PHE A 100 -26.62 -3.67 -13.60
CA PHE A 100 -27.64 -2.95 -14.41
C PHE A 100 -27.49 -3.19 -15.91
N VAL A 101 -26.59 -4.07 -16.34
CA VAL A 101 -26.39 -4.47 -17.73
C VAL A 101 -27.00 -5.87 -17.94
N LYS A 102 -27.82 -6.01 -18.99
CA LYS A 102 -28.52 -7.26 -19.26
C LYS A 102 -27.55 -8.33 -19.78
N ASP A 103 -27.78 -9.57 -19.38
CA ASP A 103 -27.09 -10.77 -19.88
C ASP A 103 -25.57 -10.77 -19.72
N THR A 104 -25.05 -10.01 -18.73
CA THR A 104 -23.64 -9.84 -18.42
C THR A 104 -23.26 -10.60 -17.14
N LYS A 105 -22.13 -11.30 -17.15
CA LYS A 105 -21.49 -11.90 -15.97
C LYS A 105 -20.53 -10.91 -15.31
N VAL A 106 -20.41 -10.97 -14.01
CA VAL A 106 -19.51 -10.09 -13.23
C VAL A 106 -18.43 -10.90 -12.56
N VAL A 107 -17.19 -10.64 -12.96
CA VAL A 107 -15.99 -11.20 -12.37
C VAL A 107 -15.29 -10.12 -11.53
N PHE A 108 -14.75 -10.51 -10.41
CA PHE A 108 -13.95 -9.65 -9.55
C PHE A 108 -12.60 -10.29 -9.24
N THR A 109 -11.48 -9.57 -9.47
CA THR A 109 -10.18 -10.02 -9.02
C THR A 109 -9.75 -9.33 -7.73
N ARG A 110 -9.41 -10.14 -6.72
CA ARG A 110 -8.82 -9.72 -5.46
C ARG A 110 -7.30 -9.69 -5.59
N HIS A 111 -6.73 -8.48 -5.79
CA HIS A 111 -5.29 -8.27 -5.97
C HIS A 111 -4.50 -8.09 -4.67
N SER A 112 -5.17 -8.04 -3.52
CA SER A 112 -4.52 -7.71 -2.25
C SER A 112 -4.95 -8.64 -1.13
N VAL A 113 -4.01 -8.94 -0.24
CA VAL A 113 -4.27 -9.59 1.06
C VAL A 113 -4.08 -8.53 2.14
N PHE A 114 -5.07 -8.35 2.98
CA PHE A 114 -5.00 -7.45 4.13
C PHE A 114 -5.28 -8.25 5.40
N PRO A 115 -4.76 -7.82 6.56
CA PRO A 115 -5.22 -8.36 7.83
C PRO A 115 -6.75 -8.19 7.92
N VAL A 116 -7.46 -9.31 8.05
CA VAL A 116 -8.93 -9.29 8.07
C VAL A 116 -9.42 -8.54 9.30
N ASN A 117 -10.18 -7.47 9.10
CA ASN A 117 -10.75 -6.70 10.20
C ASN A 117 -11.63 -7.65 11.06
N PRO A 118 -11.42 -7.73 12.39
CA PRO A 118 -12.21 -8.59 13.27
C PRO A 118 -13.73 -8.39 13.13
N LYS A 119 -14.18 -7.20 12.77
CA LYS A 119 -15.60 -6.86 12.58
C LYS A 119 -16.23 -7.59 11.39
N ILE A 120 -15.44 -7.96 10.36
CA ILE A 120 -15.96 -8.72 9.19
C ILE A 120 -15.79 -10.23 9.33
N LYS A 121 -15.12 -10.70 10.38
CA LYS A 121 -15.00 -12.15 10.65
C LYS A 121 -16.24 -12.76 11.32
N LYS A 122 -17.07 -11.94 12.00
CA LYS A 122 -18.22 -12.42 12.80
C LYS A 122 -19.44 -11.51 12.67
N GLY A 123 -20.62 -12.04 12.97
CA GLY A 123 -21.86 -11.31 13.09
C GLY A 123 -22.28 -10.54 11.83
N PHE A 124 -22.88 -9.38 12.03
CA PHE A 124 -23.44 -8.55 10.96
C PHE A 124 -22.40 -8.07 9.93
N GLY A 125 -21.18 -7.76 10.38
CA GLY A 125 -20.10 -7.38 9.46
C GLY A 125 -19.71 -8.49 8.49
N ARG A 126 -19.65 -9.75 8.95
CA ARG A 126 -19.44 -10.92 8.09
C ARG A 126 -20.59 -11.10 7.09
N PHE A 127 -21.82 -10.96 7.55
CA PHE A 127 -23.00 -11.05 6.69
C PHE A 127 -22.95 -10.01 5.56
N ILE A 128 -22.66 -8.75 5.88
CA ILE A 128 -22.55 -7.69 4.86
C ILE A 128 -21.41 -7.99 3.89
N TYR A 129 -20.21 -8.34 4.40
CA TYR A 129 -19.05 -8.58 3.56
C TYR A 129 -19.28 -9.74 2.60
N LYS A 130 -19.81 -10.88 3.09
CA LYS A 130 -20.20 -12.03 2.28
C LYS A 130 -21.16 -11.61 1.19
N ASN A 131 -22.32 -11.06 1.57
CA ASN A 131 -23.39 -10.76 0.63
C ASN A 131 -22.98 -9.69 -0.39
N THR A 132 -22.21 -8.67 0.01
CA THR A 132 -21.70 -7.68 -0.96
C THR A 132 -20.81 -8.33 -2.02
N ASN A 133 -19.94 -9.25 -1.65
CA ASN A 133 -19.08 -9.92 -2.62
C ASN A 133 -19.85 -10.90 -3.50
N GLU A 134 -20.76 -11.69 -2.93
CA GLU A 134 -21.50 -12.73 -3.66
C GLU A 134 -22.63 -12.16 -4.54
N LEU A 135 -23.30 -11.10 -4.12
CA LEU A 135 -24.36 -10.46 -4.92
C LEU A 135 -23.80 -9.63 -6.07
N LEU A 136 -22.66 -8.97 -5.83
CA LEU A 136 -22.06 -8.11 -6.85
C LEU A 136 -21.13 -8.85 -7.82
N SER A 137 -20.78 -10.12 -7.54
CA SER A 137 -19.90 -10.91 -8.41
C SER A 137 -20.48 -12.30 -8.64
N ASP A 138 -20.45 -12.76 -9.88
CA ASP A 138 -20.85 -14.12 -10.22
C ASP A 138 -19.70 -15.08 -9.87
N ARG A 139 -18.45 -14.68 -10.15
CA ARG A 139 -17.21 -15.40 -9.79
C ARG A 139 -16.15 -14.43 -9.29
N ILE A 140 -15.21 -14.95 -8.50
CA ILE A 140 -14.11 -14.17 -7.91
C ILE A 140 -12.79 -14.86 -8.22
N ILE A 141 -11.82 -14.10 -8.71
CA ILE A 141 -10.44 -14.54 -8.85
C ILE A 141 -9.66 -14.08 -7.62
N ALA A 142 -9.00 -15.00 -6.95
CA ALA A 142 -7.98 -14.73 -5.94
C ALA A 142 -6.60 -14.95 -6.56
N VAL A 143 -5.70 -13.95 -6.47
CA VAL A 143 -4.36 -14.05 -7.10
C VAL A 143 -3.35 -14.86 -6.27
N ALA A 144 -3.76 -15.38 -5.12
CA ALA A 144 -3.00 -16.26 -4.22
C ALA A 144 -3.95 -17.00 -3.28
N GLU A 145 -3.51 -18.14 -2.72
CA GLU A 145 -4.29 -18.86 -1.70
C GLU A 145 -4.61 -17.98 -0.49
N ALA A 146 -3.67 -17.18 -0.02
CA ALA A 146 -3.90 -16.22 1.05
C ALA A 146 -4.98 -15.16 0.71
N ALA A 147 -5.18 -14.83 -0.57
CA ALA A 147 -6.27 -13.96 -1.00
C ALA A 147 -7.62 -14.68 -0.97
N LYS A 148 -7.64 -15.98 -1.31
CA LYS A 148 -8.83 -16.86 -1.15
C LYS A 148 -9.19 -16.99 0.34
N GLU A 149 -8.22 -17.33 1.20
CA GLU A 149 -8.42 -17.42 2.65
C GLU A 149 -8.95 -16.10 3.24
N ASN A 150 -8.42 -14.97 2.77
CA ASN A 150 -8.88 -13.64 3.19
C ASN A 150 -10.36 -13.37 2.85
N LEU A 151 -10.86 -13.92 1.73
CA LEU A 151 -12.26 -13.85 1.33
C LEU A 151 -13.13 -14.82 2.13
N THR A 152 -12.69 -16.06 2.31
CA THR A 152 -13.45 -17.10 3.03
C THR A 152 -13.53 -16.83 4.53
N ASP A 153 -12.50 -16.24 5.13
CA ASP A 153 -12.52 -15.69 6.48
C ASP A 153 -13.65 -14.66 6.67
N GLY A 154 -13.90 -13.84 5.64
CA GLY A 154 -15.02 -12.91 5.58
C GLY A 154 -16.37 -13.57 5.26
N GLY A 155 -16.39 -14.89 5.02
CA GLY A 155 -17.61 -15.70 4.79
C GLY A 155 -17.98 -15.90 3.33
N VAL A 156 -17.19 -15.43 2.37
CA VAL A 156 -17.43 -15.69 0.94
C VAL A 156 -17.30 -17.19 0.67
N SER A 157 -18.22 -17.76 -0.09
CA SER A 157 -18.28 -19.20 -0.40
C SER A 157 -17.12 -19.61 -1.32
N GLU A 158 -16.48 -20.73 -0.99
CA GLU A 158 -15.29 -21.20 -1.73
C GLU A 158 -15.56 -21.53 -3.20
N ASP A 159 -16.75 -22.06 -3.48
CA ASP A 159 -17.21 -22.41 -4.82
C ASP A 159 -17.30 -21.21 -5.76
N LYS A 160 -17.34 -19.99 -5.22
CA LYS A 160 -17.31 -18.75 -5.99
C LYS A 160 -15.90 -18.22 -6.28
N ILE A 161 -14.87 -18.84 -5.70
CA ILE A 161 -13.51 -18.33 -5.75
C ILE A 161 -12.61 -19.29 -6.52
N ASP A 162 -12.03 -18.83 -7.61
CA ASP A 162 -10.98 -19.53 -8.33
C ASP A 162 -9.62 -18.87 -8.01
N VAL A 163 -8.59 -19.67 -7.73
CA VAL A 163 -7.23 -19.17 -7.53
C VAL A 163 -6.50 -19.16 -8.86
N ILE A 164 -6.16 -17.96 -9.34
CA ILE A 164 -5.37 -17.78 -10.57
C ILE A 164 -4.17 -16.92 -10.22
N LEU A 165 -2.99 -17.55 -10.20
CA LEU A 165 -1.74 -16.88 -9.87
C LEU A 165 -1.36 -15.88 -10.96
N ASN A 166 -0.81 -14.73 -10.56
CA ASN A 166 -0.29 -13.76 -11.50
C ASN A 166 0.92 -14.31 -12.26
N GLY A 167 1.12 -13.84 -13.49
CA GLY A 167 2.26 -14.17 -14.31
C GLY A 167 2.98 -12.93 -14.84
N VAL A 168 4.27 -13.08 -15.12
CA VAL A 168 5.10 -12.03 -15.73
C VAL A 168 5.85 -12.58 -16.94
N GLU A 169 6.25 -11.67 -17.82
CA GLU A 169 7.17 -12.00 -18.92
C GLU A 169 8.53 -12.42 -18.32
N LYS A 170 9.17 -13.42 -18.93
CA LYS A 170 10.53 -13.80 -18.54
C LYS A 170 11.48 -12.64 -18.82
N ILE A 171 12.23 -12.24 -17.82
CA ILE A 171 13.25 -11.20 -17.98
C ILE A 171 14.37 -11.73 -18.89
N GLN A 172 14.80 -10.90 -19.83
CA GLN A 172 15.99 -11.18 -20.61
C GLN A 172 17.23 -10.94 -19.76
N GLU A 173 18.16 -11.87 -19.80
CA GLU A 173 19.48 -11.66 -19.21
C GLU A 173 20.19 -10.52 -19.95
N THR A 174 20.79 -9.61 -19.19
CA THR A 174 21.64 -8.54 -19.71
C THR A 174 23.05 -9.07 -19.98
N SER A 175 23.80 -8.40 -20.86
CA SER A 175 25.19 -8.76 -21.13
C SER A 175 26.07 -8.58 -19.89
N GLU A 176 27.23 -9.19 -19.87
CA GLU A 176 28.18 -9.05 -18.77
C GLU A 176 28.69 -7.61 -18.67
N GLU A 177 28.87 -6.94 -19.81
CA GLU A 177 29.27 -5.54 -19.88
C GLU A 177 28.22 -4.61 -19.28
N GLU A 178 26.93 -4.85 -19.57
CA GLU A 178 25.83 -4.06 -19.01
C GLU A 178 25.74 -4.27 -17.48
N ARG A 179 25.86 -5.50 -17.00
CA ARG A 179 25.90 -5.80 -15.56
C ARG A 179 27.06 -5.12 -14.86
N LYS A 180 28.25 -5.18 -15.47
CA LYS A 180 29.46 -4.54 -14.93
C LYS A 180 29.30 -3.02 -14.89
N ALA A 181 28.85 -2.40 -15.96
CA ALA A 181 28.60 -0.97 -16.02
C ALA A 181 27.60 -0.50 -14.95
N LEU A 182 26.53 -1.31 -14.72
CA LEU A 182 25.57 -0.99 -13.68
C LEU A 182 26.16 -1.14 -12.27
N LYS A 183 26.95 -2.18 -12.02
CA LYS A 183 27.66 -2.36 -10.75
C LYS A 183 28.65 -1.20 -10.49
N GLU A 184 29.45 -0.81 -11.46
CA GLU A 184 30.36 0.33 -11.38
C GLU A 184 29.64 1.64 -11.06
N LYS A 185 28.52 1.91 -11.74
CA LYS A 185 27.68 3.10 -11.51
C LYS A 185 27.25 3.23 -10.03
N TYR A 186 26.99 2.11 -9.36
CA TYR A 186 26.56 2.09 -7.96
C TYR A 186 27.68 1.76 -6.98
N GLY A 187 28.94 1.76 -7.43
CA GLY A 187 30.11 1.51 -6.60
C GLY A 187 30.11 0.10 -6.00
N ILE A 188 29.64 -0.89 -6.75
CA ILE A 188 29.60 -2.30 -6.37
C ILE A 188 30.83 -2.98 -6.99
N ARG A 189 31.66 -3.59 -6.17
CA ARG A 189 32.85 -4.31 -6.64
C ARG A 189 32.50 -5.73 -7.07
N ASP A 190 33.35 -6.34 -7.89
CA ASP A 190 33.13 -7.70 -8.39
C ASP A 190 33.16 -8.76 -7.26
N ASP A 191 33.85 -8.47 -6.15
CA ASP A 191 33.92 -9.34 -4.96
C ASP A 191 32.79 -9.09 -3.94
N GLU A 192 31.82 -8.21 -4.24
CA GLU A 192 30.66 -7.92 -3.39
C GLU A 192 29.39 -8.59 -3.93
N TYR A 193 28.67 -9.25 -3.05
CA TYR A 193 27.32 -9.74 -3.33
C TYR A 193 26.32 -8.57 -3.41
N VAL A 194 25.26 -8.78 -4.18
CA VAL A 194 24.17 -7.82 -4.34
C VAL A 194 22.86 -8.38 -3.81
N VAL A 195 22.34 -7.78 -2.77
CA VAL A 195 21.06 -8.14 -2.17
C VAL A 195 20.05 -7.04 -2.46
N GLY A 196 18.92 -7.36 -3.11
CA GLY A 196 17.94 -6.38 -3.56
C GLY A 196 16.57 -6.51 -2.94
N ILE A 197 15.90 -5.39 -2.68
CA ILE A 197 14.47 -5.31 -2.35
C ILE A 197 13.77 -4.35 -3.32
N LEU A 198 12.69 -4.82 -3.95
CA LEU A 198 11.85 -4.02 -4.86
C LEU A 198 10.46 -3.88 -4.28
N ALA A 199 10.15 -2.71 -3.73
CA ALA A 199 8.82 -2.40 -3.23
C ALA A 199 8.65 -0.90 -3.03
N ARG A 200 7.39 -0.43 -2.96
CA ARG A 200 7.11 0.95 -2.51
C ARG A 200 7.63 1.14 -1.09
N LEU A 201 8.23 2.30 -0.83
CA LEU A 201 8.76 2.62 0.50
C LEU A 201 7.61 2.98 1.45
N GLU A 202 6.82 1.96 1.79
CA GLU A 202 5.73 2.02 2.75
C GLU A 202 6.05 1.13 3.95
N LYS A 203 5.63 1.52 5.13
CA LYS A 203 5.90 0.82 6.39
C LYS A 203 5.63 -0.69 6.32
N VAL A 204 4.50 -1.05 5.71
CA VAL A 204 4.04 -2.46 5.59
C VAL A 204 4.92 -3.33 4.68
N LYS A 205 5.83 -2.74 3.90
CA LYS A 205 6.78 -3.47 3.04
C LYS A 205 8.06 -3.90 3.76
N GLY A 206 8.28 -3.42 5.00
CA GLY A 206 9.29 -3.95 5.89
C GLY A 206 10.75 -3.62 5.54
N HIS A 207 11.00 -2.51 4.82
CA HIS A 207 12.36 -2.07 4.49
C HIS A 207 13.24 -1.87 5.72
N GLU A 208 12.64 -1.53 6.86
CA GLU A 208 13.34 -1.44 8.13
C GLU A 208 13.98 -2.77 8.53
N THR A 209 13.23 -3.88 8.41
CA THR A 209 13.75 -5.25 8.64
C THR A 209 14.89 -5.59 7.67
N PHE A 210 14.79 -5.18 6.41
CA PHE A 210 15.84 -5.35 5.41
C PHE A 210 17.13 -4.61 5.77
N ILE A 211 17.03 -3.34 6.22
CA ILE A 211 18.18 -2.54 6.65
C ILE A 211 18.82 -3.11 7.91
N GLU A 212 18.04 -3.58 8.88
CA GLU A 212 18.55 -4.25 10.08
C GLU A 212 19.25 -5.58 9.75
N ALA A 213 18.70 -6.36 8.82
CA ALA A 213 19.35 -7.57 8.32
C ALA A 213 20.67 -7.25 7.60
N ALA A 214 20.71 -6.17 6.81
CA ALA A 214 21.94 -5.68 6.20
C ALA A 214 23.00 -5.31 7.26
N ASN A 215 22.62 -4.65 8.36
CA ASN A 215 23.51 -4.34 9.45
C ASN A 215 24.12 -5.60 10.09
N ILE A 216 23.32 -6.64 10.34
CA ILE A 216 23.78 -7.93 10.87
C ILE A 216 24.78 -8.56 9.89
N LEU A 217 24.45 -8.65 8.61
CA LEU A 217 25.30 -9.26 7.59
C LEU A 217 26.66 -8.55 7.45
N LEU A 218 26.65 -7.22 7.44
CA LEU A 218 27.86 -6.42 7.23
C LEU A 218 28.73 -6.32 8.50
N ASN A 219 28.10 -6.09 9.66
CA ASN A 219 28.83 -5.73 10.88
C ASN A 219 29.08 -6.94 11.81
N GLU A 220 28.16 -7.90 11.89
CA GLU A 220 28.35 -9.12 12.70
C GLU A 220 28.98 -10.24 11.86
N LYS A 221 28.42 -10.54 10.68
CA LYS A 221 28.86 -11.65 9.80
C LYS A 221 30.02 -11.28 8.87
N LYS A 222 30.37 -9.99 8.75
CA LYS A 222 31.46 -9.47 7.89
C LYS A 222 31.32 -9.83 6.42
N LEU A 223 30.07 -10.00 5.94
CA LEU A 223 29.81 -10.33 4.54
C LEU A 223 30.18 -9.14 3.64
N LYS A 224 30.84 -9.39 2.53
CA LYS A 224 31.12 -8.39 1.51
C LYS A 224 29.89 -8.26 0.60
N ALA A 225 29.03 -7.32 0.87
CA ALA A 225 27.79 -7.14 0.12
C ALA A 225 27.39 -5.66 -0.02
N LYS A 226 26.55 -5.40 -1.01
CA LYS A 226 25.78 -4.16 -1.19
C LYS A 226 24.29 -4.50 -1.16
N PHE A 227 23.52 -3.58 -0.60
CA PHE A 227 22.08 -3.72 -0.43
C PHE A 227 21.37 -2.64 -1.23
N LEU A 228 20.55 -3.03 -2.18
CA LEU A 228 19.85 -2.10 -3.06
C LEU A 228 18.37 -2.05 -2.71
N ILE A 229 17.88 -0.82 -2.49
CA ILE A 229 16.47 -0.53 -2.21
C ILE A 229 15.88 0.18 -3.43
N LEU A 230 15.02 -0.51 -4.18
CA LEU A 230 14.38 -0.02 -5.38
C LEU A 230 12.93 0.36 -5.11
N GLY A 231 12.60 1.62 -5.31
CA GLY A 231 11.28 2.18 -5.10
C GLY A 231 11.31 3.57 -4.48
N THR A 232 10.14 4.16 -4.34
CA THR A 232 9.89 5.44 -3.65
C THR A 232 8.67 5.29 -2.74
N GLY A 233 8.48 6.20 -1.78
CA GLY A 233 7.32 6.19 -0.90
C GLY A 233 7.49 7.06 0.34
N SER A 234 6.48 7.05 1.20
CA SER A 234 6.39 7.92 2.36
C SER A 234 7.44 7.65 3.45
N GLU A 235 8.07 6.47 3.45
CA GLU A 235 9.07 6.10 4.47
C GLU A 235 10.51 6.42 4.06
N GLU A 236 10.73 7.04 2.89
CA GLU A 236 12.07 7.23 2.32
C GLU A 236 13.01 7.97 3.29
N ASP A 237 12.56 9.08 3.86
CA ASP A 237 13.39 9.88 4.77
C ASP A 237 13.70 9.13 6.08
N ASN A 238 12.70 8.43 6.64
CA ASN A 238 12.87 7.61 7.83
C ASN A 238 13.88 6.48 7.60
N LEU A 239 13.80 5.81 6.45
CA LEU A 239 14.71 4.73 6.10
C LEU A 239 16.15 5.23 5.84
N LYS A 240 16.32 6.38 5.18
CA LYS A 240 17.63 7.02 5.00
C LYS A 240 18.24 7.44 6.35
N GLN A 241 17.42 7.98 7.24
CA GLN A 241 17.87 8.31 8.58
C GLN A 241 18.35 7.07 9.33
N LYS A 242 17.61 5.95 9.26
CA LYS A 242 18.02 4.67 9.86
C LYS A 242 19.34 4.15 9.29
N VAL A 243 19.53 4.22 7.98
CA VAL A 243 20.80 3.84 7.33
C VAL A 243 21.97 4.66 7.88
N LYS A 244 21.78 5.96 8.07
CA LYS A 244 22.79 6.87 8.65
C LYS A 244 23.10 6.54 10.12
N GLU A 245 22.07 6.27 10.93
CA GLU A 245 22.24 5.86 12.34
C GLU A 245 23.08 4.58 12.47
N LEU A 246 22.89 3.63 11.54
CA LEU A 246 23.63 2.38 11.47
C LEU A 246 24.99 2.50 10.75
N LYS A 247 25.33 3.68 10.21
CA LYS A 247 26.55 3.96 9.43
C LYS A 247 26.71 3.05 8.21
N LEU A 248 25.61 2.87 7.47
CA LEU A 248 25.53 1.99 6.29
C LEU A 248 25.42 2.74 4.96
N GLU A 249 25.65 4.07 4.92
CA GLU A 249 25.41 4.92 3.74
C GLU A 249 26.17 4.47 2.49
N ASN A 250 27.34 3.85 2.68
CA ASN A 250 28.14 3.32 1.57
C ASN A 250 27.80 1.86 1.19
N LYS A 251 26.84 1.23 1.89
CA LYS A 251 26.49 -0.19 1.74
C LYS A 251 25.03 -0.41 1.37
N VAL A 252 24.13 0.46 1.83
CA VAL A 252 22.71 0.45 1.51
C VAL A 252 22.42 1.60 0.55
N ILE A 253 21.99 1.28 -0.65
CA ILE A 253 21.84 2.22 -1.76
C ILE A 253 20.36 2.33 -2.13
N PHE A 254 19.83 3.55 -2.09
CA PHE A 254 18.48 3.87 -2.57
C PHE A 254 18.58 4.29 -4.04
N THR A 255 17.96 3.53 -4.93
CA THR A 255 17.97 3.83 -6.38
C THR A 255 16.84 4.76 -6.79
N GLY A 256 15.85 4.98 -5.91
CA GLY A 256 14.60 5.65 -6.26
C GLY A 256 13.69 4.75 -7.13
N PHE A 257 12.74 5.37 -7.82
CA PHE A 257 11.87 4.66 -8.75
C PHE A 257 12.67 4.22 -10.00
N VAL A 258 12.59 2.94 -10.31
CA VAL A 258 13.27 2.34 -11.46
C VAL A 258 12.24 1.90 -12.49
N LYS A 259 12.30 2.48 -13.70
CA LYS A 259 11.42 2.10 -14.80
C LYS A 259 11.83 0.75 -15.39
N ASN A 260 13.13 0.50 -15.54
CA ASN A 260 13.70 -0.72 -16.11
C ASN A 260 14.23 -1.63 -15.00
N VAL A 261 13.33 -2.35 -14.36
CA VAL A 261 13.63 -3.25 -13.24
C VAL A 261 14.57 -4.39 -13.64
N LYS A 262 14.49 -4.86 -14.91
CA LYS A 262 15.27 -5.98 -15.43
C LYS A 262 16.78 -5.81 -15.22
N ASP A 263 17.31 -4.61 -15.41
CA ASP A 263 18.76 -4.36 -15.32
C ASP A 263 19.27 -4.60 -13.89
N PHE A 264 18.49 -4.18 -12.90
CA PHE A 264 18.83 -4.39 -11.49
C PHE A 264 18.66 -5.83 -11.05
N VAL A 265 17.60 -6.50 -11.49
CA VAL A 265 17.36 -7.91 -11.14
C VAL A 265 18.48 -8.80 -11.69
N ASN A 266 19.06 -8.44 -12.84
CA ASN A 266 20.20 -9.14 -13.45
C ASN A 266 21.52 -9.05 -12.65
N ILE A 267 21.62 -8.11 -11.70
CA ILE A 267 22.80 -8.01 -10.84
C ILE A 267 22.54 -8.51 -9.40
N PHE A 268 21.33 -8.98 -9.10
CA PHE A 268 21.02 -9.52 -7.78
C PHE A 268 21.51 -10.95 -7.61
N ASP A 269 22.18 -11.20 -6.49
CA ASP A 269 22.48 -12.55 -6.02
C ASP A 269 21.32 -13.11 -5.17
N VAL A 270 20.65 -12.26 -4.39
CA VAL A 270 19.47 -12.62 -3.59
C VAL A 270 18.45 -11.48 -3.63
N GLN A 271 17.19 -11.83 -3.81
CA GLN A 271 16.08 -10.90 -3.66
C GLN A 271 15.38 -11.09 -2.32
N VAL A 272 14.97 -9.98 -1.67
CA VAL A 272 14.31 -10.02 -0.38
C VAL A 272 12.93 -9.37 -0.45
N ASN A 273 11.94 -9.95 0.21
CA ASN A 273 10.62 -9.36 0.43
C ASN A 273 10.26 -9.45 1.92
N CYS A 274 10.30 -8.32 2.61
CA CYS A 274 10.04 -8.22 4.05
C CYS A 274 8.60 -7.79 4.38
N SER A 275 7.64 -7.86 3.45
CA SER A 275 6.26 -7.40 3.65
C SER A 275 5.59 -8.08 4.84
N TYR A 276 4.80 -7.31 5.62
CA TYR A 276 4.06 -7.82 6.78
C TYR A 276 2.61 -7.29 6.91
N GLY A 277 2.16 -6.44 6.00
CA GLY A 277 0.83 -5.81 6.09
C GLY A 277 -0.03 -5.92 4.84
N THR A 278 0.57 -5.99 3.65
CA THR A 278 -0.15 -6.21 2.39
C THR A 278 0.77 -6.82 1.35
N GLU A 279 0.48 -8.06 0.96
CA GLU A 279 1.18 -8.77 -0.10
C GLU A 279 0.30 -9.91 -0.62
N ALA A 280 -0.07 -9.89 -1.91
CA ALA A 280 -0.76 -11.01 -2.51
C ALA A 280 0.21 -11.83 -3.38
N THR A 281 0.71 -11.22 -4.45
CA THR A 281 1.77 -11.83 -5.28
C THR A 281 2.73 -10.73 -5.66
N SER A 282 3.97 -10.82 -5.21
CA SER A 282 5.01 -9.87 -5.59
C SER A 282 5.47 -10.16 -7.02
N LEU A 283 5.06 -9.32 -7.98
CA LEU A 283 5.52 -9.44 -9.37
C LEU A 283 7.04 -9.31 -9.46
N ALA A 284 7.64 -8.47 -8.61
CA ALA A 284 9.09 -8.33 -8.55
C ALA A 284 9.81 -9.65 -8.15
N LEU A 285 9.22 -10.44 -7.24
CA LEU A 285 9.75 -11.78 -6.94
C LEU A 285 9.68 -12.69 -8.16
N LEU A 286 8.57 -12.67 -8.91
CA LEU A 286 8.41 -13.48 -10.12
C LEU A 286 9.42 -13.08 -11.20
N GLU A 287 9.68 -11.77 -11.35
CA GLU A 287 10.70 -11.25 -12.25
C GLU A 287 12.09 -11.82 -11.90
N GLY A 288 12.48 -11.81 -10.62
CA GLY A 288 13.74 -12.43 -10.17
C GLY A 288 13.80 -13.94 -10.38
N MET A 289 12.71 -14.64 -10.05
CA MET A 289 12.61 -16.09 -10.27
C MET A 289 12.79 -16.49 -11.74
N SER A 290 12.36 -15.62 -12.68
CA SER A 290 12.42 -15.89 -14.13
C SER A 290 13.85 -16.08 -14.66
N ILE A 291 14.84 -15.50 -13.99
CA ILE A 291 16.28 -15.65 -14.29
C ILE A 291 17.04 -16.37 -13.18
N GLY A 292 16.31 -16.95 -12.23
CA GLY A 292 16.88 -17.83 -11.22
C GLY A 292 17.42 -17.11 -9.98
N VAL A 293 17.05 -15.88 -9.68
CA VAL A 293 17.45 -15.21 -8.44
C VAL A 293 16.72 -15.85 -7.26
N PRO A 294 17.45 -16.46 -6.29
CA PRO A 294 16.84 -16.99 -5.08
C PRO A 294 16.26 -15.87 -4.22
N ALA A 295 15.25 -16.18 -3.41
CA ALA A 295 14.63 -15.15 -2.59
C ALA A 295 14.53 -15.52 -1.10
N VAL A 296 14.59 -14.50 -0.24
CA VAL A 296 14.22 -14.60 1.17
C VAL A 296 12.95 -13.77 1.38
N VAL A 297 11.90 -14.41 1.84
CA VAL A 297 10.59 -13.76 1.98
C VAL A 297 9.99 -13.99 3.36
N THR A 298 9.19 -13.05 3.81
CA THR A 298 8.42 -13.23 5.05
C THR A 298 7.27 -14.22 4.88
N ASN A 299 6.95 -14.94 5.96
CA ASN A 299 5.75 -15.78 6.04
C ASN A 299 4.49 -14.90 6.14
N PHE A 300 4.19 -14.17 5.06
CA PHE A 300 3.05 -13.26 5.00
C PHE A 300 2.41 -13.26 3.61
N GLY A 301 1.08 -13.24 3.61
CA GLY A 301 0.27 -13.11 2.40
C GLY A 301 0.57 -14.22 1.39
N GLY A 302 0.80 -13.85 0.13
CA GLY A 302 1.08 -14.80 -0.95
C GLY A 302 2.54 -15.23 -1.08
N ASN A 303 3.46 -14.70 -0.27
CA ASN A 303 4.88 -15.08 -0.31
C ASN A 303 5.11 -16.59 -0.22
N PRO A 304 4.44 -17.35 0.70
CA PRO A 304 4.57 -18.80 0.78
C PRO A 304 4.03 -19.55 -0.46
N GLY A 305 3.20 -18.91 -1.27
CA GLY A 305 2.71 -19.48 -2.54
C GLY A 305 3.71 -19.31 -3.70
N VAL A 306 4.64 -18.36 -3.56
CA VAL A 306 5.70 -18.08 -4.54
C VAL A 306 6.99 -18.84 -4.21
N ILE A 307 7.36 -18.86 -2.93
CA ILE A 307 8.59 -19.48 -2.45
C ILE A 307 8.29 -20.79 -1.74
N SER A 308 8.91 -21.87 -2.21
CA SER A 308 8.97 -23.18 -1.54
C SER A 308 10.20 -23.18 -0.64
N ASN A 309 9.96 -23.18 0.69
CA ASN A 309 11.02 -23.03 1.69
C ASN A 309 12.11 -24.10 1.55
N GLY A 310 13.37 -23.66 1.37
CA GLY A 310 14.52 -24.52 1.16
C GLY A 310 14.73 -25.01 -0.28
N GLU A 311 13.78 -24.77 -1.21
CA GLU A 311 13.88 -25.19 -2.61
C GLU A 311 14.35 -24.05 -3.52
N ASN A 312 13.60 -22.95 -3.60
CA ASN A 312 13.91 -21.77 -4.43
C ASN A 312 14.14 -20.49 -3.60
N GLY A 313 14.23 -20.63 -2.28
CA GLY A 313 14.46 -19.56 -1.35
C GLY A 313 14.14 -19.97 0.09
N TYR A 314 14.09 -19.00 0.98
CA TYR A 314 13.72 -19.21 2.39
C TYR A 314 12.52 -18.36 2.79
N ILE A 315 11.67 -18.93 3.65
CA ILE A 315 10.55 -18.22 4.29
C ILE A 315 10.92 -17.97 5.75
N VAL A 316 10.87 -16.70 6.17
CA VAL A 316 11.26 -16.26 7.51
C VAL A 316 10.07 -15.61 8.24
N PRO A 317 10.11 -15.51 9.58
CA PRO A 317 9.08 -14.76 10.32
C PRO A 317 9.04 -13.28 9.92
N ILE A 318 7.86 -12.68 10.00
CA ILE A 318 7.70 -11.23 9.80
C ILE A 318 8.51 -10.45 10.85
N LYS A 319 9.07 -9.31 10.46
CA LYS A 319 9.83 -8.42 11.36
C LYS A 319 10.99 -9.12 12.09
N SER A 320 11.61 -10.10 11.45
CA SER A 320 12.76 -10.82 11.99
C SER A 320 14.01 -10.54 11.16
N PRO A 321 14.80 -9.50 11.49
CA PRO A 321 16.01 -9.17 10.77
C PRO A 321 17.09 -10.24 10.90
N ARG A 322 17.16 -10.95 12.03
CA ARG A 322 18.16 -12.00 12.25
C ARG A 322 17.89 -13.22 11.37
N ASP A 323 16.65 -13.73 11.34
CA ASP A 323 16.32 -14.86 10.46
C ASP A 323 16.48 -14.46 9.00
N THR A 324 16.14 -13.22 8.62
CA THR A 324 16.36 -12.69 7.27
C THR A 324 17.86 -12.69 6.92
N ALA A 325 18.71 -12.22 7.83
CA ALA A 325 20.16 -12.19 7.62
C ALA A 325 20.73 -13.60 7.50
N GLU A 326 20.38 -14.53 8.39
CA GLU A 326 20.85 -15.91 8.36
C GLU A 326 20.43 -16.64 7.08
N ALA A 327 19.20 -16.42 6.61
CA ALA A 327 18.71 -17.00 5.35
C ALA A 327 19.48 -16.44 4.14
N VAL A 328 19.74 -15.13 4.08
CA VAL A 328 20.54 -14.48 3.03
C VAL A 328 21.98 -14.99 3.08
N GLU A 329 22.62 -15.02 4.25
CA GLU A 329 23.98 -15.56 4.42
C GLU A 329 24.10 -16.98 3.85
N ARG A 330 23.18 -17.85 4.23
CA ARG A 330 23.19 -19.26 3.80
C ARG A 330 23.09 -19.41 2.30
N ILE A 331 22.28 -18.59 1.61
CA ILE A 331 22.21 -18.60 0.16
C ILE A 331 23.54 -18.15 -0.45
N LEU A 332 24.14 -17.07 0.06
CA LEU A 332 25.31 -16.44 -0.54
C LEU A 332 26.61 -17.19 -0.26
N THR A 333 26.73 -17.87 0.88
CA THR A 333 27.98 -18.54 1.31
C THR A 333 28.04 -20.01 0.94
N ASP A 334 26.90 -20.65 0.62
CA ASP A 334 26.84 -22.05 0.16
C ASP A 334 26.51 -22.12 -1.33
N LYS A 335 27.54 -22.32 -2.15
CA LYS A 335 27.41 -22.41 -3.60
C LYS A 335 26.44 -23.52 -4.05
N ASN A 336 26.39 -24.66 -3.35
CA ASN A 336 25.47 -25.74 -3.69
C ASN A 336 24.00 -25.34 -3.42
N VAL A 337 23.76 -24.64 -2.33
CA VAL A 337 22.44 -24.07 -2.02
C VAL A 337 22.06 -23.07 -3.10
N PHE A 338 22.95 -22.15 -3.44
CA PHE A 338 22.71 -21.12 -4.45
C PHE A 338 22.32 -21.71 -5.81
N GLU A 339 23.15 -22.59 -6.36
CA GLU A 339 22.92 -23.19 -7.69
C GLU A 339 21.65 -24.05 -7.72
N ARG A 340 21.38 -24.80 -6.66
CA ARG A 340 20.13 -25.56 -6.53
C ARG A 340 18.91 -24.64 -6.53
N MET A 341 18.94 -23.57 -5.73
CA MET A 341 17.85 -22.62 -5.63
C MET A 341 17.64 -21.86 -6.94
N LYS A 342 18.72 -21.45 -7.60
CA LYS A 342 18.69 -20.82 -8.91
C LYS A 342 17.94 -21.68 -9.93
N LYS A 343 18.33 -22.94 -10.07
CA LYS A 343 17.69 -23.90 -10.98
C LYS A 343 16.21 -24.10 -10.63
N LYS A 344 15.90 -24.24 -9.34
CA LYS A 344 14.55 -24.49 -8.86
C LYS A 344 13.64 -23.27 -9.01
N SER A 345 14.18 -22.07 -8.88
CA SER A 345 13.44 -20.82 -9.15
C SER A 345 12.95 -20.78 -10.60
N ILE A 346 13.82 -21.06 -11.56
CA ILE A 346 13.46 -21.11 -12.99
C ILE A 346 12.39 -22.19 -13.25
N GLU A 347 12.59 -23.40 -12.73
CA GLU A 347 11.63 -24.51 -12.89
C GLU A 347 10.23 -24.16 -12.38
N ILE A 348 10.15 -23.59 -11.18
CA ILE A 348 8.87 -23.18 -10.58
C ILE A 348 8.26 -22.02 -11.37
N PHE A 349 9.06 -21.05 -11.80
CA PHE A 349 8.60 -19.93 -12.61
C PHE A 349 7.99 -20.40 -13.92
N GLU A 350 8.70 -21.21 -14.68
CA GLU A 350 8.25 -21.73 -15.98
C GLU A 350 6.96 -22.56 -15.86
N LYS A 351 6.80 -23.28 -14.77
CA LYS A 351 5.60 -24.10 -14.53
C LYS A 351 4.39 -23.30 -14.11
N LYS A 352 4.54 -22.18 -13.35
CA LYS A 352 3.42 -21.54 -12.64
C LYS A 352 3.24 -20.06 -12.94
N PHE A 353 4.29 -19.33 -13.29
CA PHE A 353 4.31 -17.88 -13.20
C PHE A 353 4.65 -17.14 -14.49
N THR A 354 4.72 -17.86 -15.61
CA THR A 354 4.89 -17.20 -16.90
C THR A 354 3.61 -16.48 -17.31
N VAL A 355 3.74 -15.45 -18.13
CA VAL A 355 2.60 -14.71 -18.67
C VAL A 355 1.68 -15.60 -19.51
N GLU A 356 2.22 -16.62 -20.20
CA GLU A 356 1.46 -17.57 -21.00
C GLU A 356 0.57 -18.45 -20.12
N VAL A 357 1.11 -18.97 -19.00
CA VAL A 357 0.35 -19.77 -18.03
C VAL A 357 -0.77 -18.93 -17.42
N TYR A 358 -0.46 -17.71 -17.01
CA TYR A 358 -1.44 -16.75 -16.47
C TYR A 358 -2.55 -16.46 -17.48
N THR A 359 -2.17 -16.11 -18.72
CA THR A 359 -3.14 -15.76 -19.77
C THR A 359 -4.05 -16.94 -20.07
N LYS A 360 -3.48 -18.15 -20.25
CA LYS A 360 -4.27 -19.37 -20.48
C LYS A 360 -5.24 -19.66 -19.35
N ASN A 361 -4.84 -19.47 -18.11
CA ASN A 361 -5.71 -19.68 -16.95
C ASN A 361 -6.87 -18.67 -16.92
N ILE A 362 -6.62 -17.39 -17.23
CA ILE A 362 -7.65 -16.35 -17.35
C ILE A 362 -8.61 -16.66 -18.51
N GLU A 363 -8.09 -17.07 -19.67
CA GLU A 363 -8.92 -17.45 -20.82
C GLU A 363 -9.84 -18.64 -20.49
N SER A 364 -9.28 -19.70 -19.94
CA SER A 364 -10.06 -20.88 -19.53
C SER A 364 -11.11 -20.53 -18.47
N PHE A 365 -10.78 -19.61 -17.57
CA PHE A 365 -11.72 -19.12 -16.58
C PHE A 365 -12.85 -18.30 -17.23
N TYR A 366 -12.58 -17.45 -18.21
CA TYR A 366 -13.64 -16.71 -18.93
C TYR A 366 -14.55 -17.65 -19.71
N GLU A 367 -13.99 -18.67 -20.38
CA GLU A 367 -14.77 -19.71 -21.07
C GLU A 367 -15.71 -20.43 -20.08
N LYS A 368 -15.19 -20.89 -18.93
CA LYS A 368 -15.97 -21.51 -17.86
C LYS A 368 -17.10 -20.58 -17.35
N VAL A 369 -16.78 -19.30 -17.11
CA VAL A 369 -17.77 -18.32 -16.64
C VAL A 369 -18.88 -18.11 -17.67
N GLU A 370 -18.56 -18.06 -18.96
CA GLU A 370 -19.59 -17.86 -20.02
C GLU A 370 -20.53 -19.06 -20.14
N GLU A 371 -20.03 -20.28 -19.93
CA GLU A 371 -20.83 -21.51 -19.96
C GLU A 371 -21.79 -21.64 -18.76
N GLU A 372 -21.50 -20.99 -17.63
CA GLU A 372 -22.38 -21.02 -16.47
C GLU A 372 -23.75 -20.38 -16.79
N PRO A 373 -24.87 -20.88 -16.23
CA PRO A 373 -26.18 -20.28 -16.45
C PRO A 373 -26.21 -18.81 -16.07
N LYS A 374 -26.72 -17.95 -16.96
CA LYS A 374 -26.87 -16.52 -16.68
C LYS A 374 -27.90 -16.33 -15.57
N ILE A 375 -27.51 -15.72 -14.48
CA ILE A 375 -28.39 -15.49 -13.33
C ILE A 375 -29.59 -14.64 -13.79
N LYS A 376 -30.81 -15.09 -13.44
CA LYS A 376 -32.04 -14.41 -13.76
C LYS A 376 -32.03 -12.95 -13.33
N LYS A 377 -32.71 -12.10 -14.13
CA LYS A 377 -32.87 -10.65 -13.91
C LYS A 377 -32.91 -10.27 -12.42
N VAL A 378 -32.18 -9.21 -12.07
CA VAL A 378 -32.36 -8.49 -10.81
C VAL A 378 -33.83 -8.21 -10.61
N ASN A 379 -34.47 -8.86 -9.67
CA ASN A 379 -35.87 -8.62 -9.35
C ASN A 379 -35.98 -7.46 -8.33
N VAL A 380 -37.21 -7.04 -8.05
CA VAL A 380 -37.46 -5.95 -7.09
C VAL A 380 -36.87 -6.27 -5.72
N LEU A 381 -36.81 -7.54 -5.32
CA LEU A 381 -36.24 -8.01 -4.08
C LEU A 381 -34.71 -7.86 -4.07
N ASP A 382 -34.04 -8.15 -5.20
CA ASP A 382 -32.59 -7.94 -5.35
C ASP A 382 -32.23 -6.46 -5.30
N ILE A 383 -33.04 -5.59 -5.93
CA ILE A 383 -32.91 -4.13 -5.81
C ILE A 383 -33.09 -3.69 -4.37
N PHE A 384 -34.08 -4.23 -3.66
CA PHE A 384 -34.31 -3.95 -2.25
C PHE A 384 -33.13 -4.39 -1.39
N ILE A 385 -32.60 -5.60 -1.61
CA ILE A 385 -31.40 -6.10 -0.91
C ILE A 385 -30.18 -5.24 -1.23
N ILE A 386 -29.97 -4.85 -2.49
CA ILE A 386 -28.90 -3.93 -2.89
C ILE A 386 -29.06 -2.58 -2.19
N LEU A 387 -30.27 -2.04 -2.12
CA LEU A 387 -30.54 -0.78 -1.42
C LEU A 387 -30.34 -0.90 0.09
N VAL A 388 -30.72 -2.03 0.71
CA VAL A 388 -30.48 -2.31 2.13
C VAL A 388 -28.96 -2.47 2.39
N VAL A 389 -28.23 -3.15 1.52
CA VAL A 389 -26.77 -3.29 1.61
C VAL A 389 -26.09 -1.93 1.41
N LEU A 390 -26.54 -1.11 0.46
CA LEU A 390 -26.07 0.26 0.25
C LEU A 390 -26.34 1.13 1.47
N PHE A 391 -27.57 1.06 2.01
CA PHE A 391 -27.95 1.79 3.22
C PHE A 391 -27.13 1.33 4.43
N ALA A 392 -26.93 0.01 4.58
CA ALA A 392 -26.08 -0.54 5.62
C ALA A 392 -24.59 -0.19 5.44
N CYS A 393 -24.09 -0.11 4.21
CA CYS A 393 -22.74 0.37 3.90
C CYS A 393 -22.60 1.87 4.20
N ILE A 394 -23.57 2.69 3.81
CA ILE A 394 -23.60 4.13 4.12
C ILE A 394 -23.74 4.35 5.64
N PHE A 395 -24.61 3.59 6.29
CA PHE A 395 -24.81 3.64 7.74
C PHE A 395 -23.60 3.06 8.47
N GLY A 396 -23.03 1.97 8.01
CA GLY A 396 -21.80 1.37 8.55
C GLY A 396 -20.58 2.27 8.31
N TYR A 397 -20.45 2.87 7.12
CA TYR A 397 -19.44 3.91 6.84
C TYR A 397 -19.65 5.12 7.75
N SER A 398 -20.89 5.63 7.85
CA SER A 398 -21.27 6.70 8.77
C SER A 398 -21.05 6.31 10.25
N TYR A 399 -21.28 5.05 10.63
CA TYR A 399 -21.04 4.53 11.97
C TYR A 399 -19.55 4.30 12.25
N MET A 400 -18.77 3.86 11.28
CA MET A 400 -17.32 3.70 11.42
C MET A 400 -16.58 5.06 11.34
N HIS A 401 -17.15 6.05 10.63
CA HIS A 401 -16.65 7.44 10.59
C HIS A 401 -17.36 8.34 11.57
N LYS A 402 -18.44 7.91 12.20
CA LYS A 402 -18.98 8.45 13.43
C LYS A 402 -18.20 7.91 14.63
N GLY A 403 -16.89 8.06 14.59
CA GLY A 403 -16.15 8.39 15.78
C GLY A 403 -16.53 9.81 16.15
N SER A 404 -17.59 9.94 16.87
CA SER A 404 -18.22 11.10 17.49
C SER A 404 -19.60 11.38 16.93
N LYS A 405 -20.59 10.61 17.38
CA LYS A 405 -21.90 11.21 17.61
C LYS A 405 -21.69 12.31 18.64
N THR A 406 -22.00 13.51 18.26
CA THR A 406 -22.49 14.53 19.17
C THR A 406 -23.63 13.88 19.98
N ILE A 407 -23.32 13.23 21.08
CA ILE A 407 -24.20 13.31 22.23
C ILE A 407 -24.30 14.79 22.45
N THR A 408 -25.47 15.33 22.56
CA THR A 408 -25.72 16.65 23.13
C THR A 408 -25.15 16.67 24.56
N SER A 409 -23.84 16.65 24.65
CA SER A 409 -23.09 16.90 25.85
C SER A 409 -22.88 18.40 25.88
N ASN A 410 -23.24 19.03 26.97
CA ASN A 410 -22.92 20.41 27.22
C ASN A 410 -21.47 20.67 26.86
N THR A 411 -21.24 21.31 25.71
CA THR A 411 -19.92 21.81 25.38
C THR A 411 -19.62 22.95 26.33
N GLN A 412 -18.46 22.87 26.97
CA GLN A 412 -17.98 23.95 27.83
C GLN A 412 -16.83 24.66 27.12
N LYS A 413 -16.78 25.97 27.25
CA LYS A 413 -15.62 26.72 26.79
C LYS A 413 -14.42 26.41 27.66
N ILE A 414 -13.33 26.04 27.05
CA ILE A 414 -12.04 25.87 27.70
C ILE A 414 -11.02 26.81 27.10
N VAL A 415 -10.06 27.22 27.92
CA VAL A 415 -8.86 27.90 27.48
C VAL A 415 -7.67 27.01 27.78
N TYR A 416 -6.82 26.79 26.80
CA TYR A 416 -5.63 25.97 26.99
C TYR A 416 -4.42 26.59 26.29
N GLN A 417 -3.22 26.23 26.74
CA GLN A 417 -2.00 26.78 26.19
C GLN A 417 -1.17 25.71 25.53
N ILE A 418 -0.65 26.05 24.34
CA ILE A 418 0.36 25.27 23.64
C ILE A 418 1.66 26.07 23.63
N ARG A 419 2.74 25.44 24.07
CA ARG A 419 4.09 26.01 24.01
C ARG A 419 4.93 25.28 22.97
N THR A 420 5.44 26.03 22.01
CA THR A 420 6.45 25.55 21.05
C THR A 420 7.83 25.95 21.57
N THR A 421 8.83 25.15 21.32
CA THR A 421 10.20 25.44 21.72
C THR A 421 11.10 25.60 20.49
N GLU A 422 12.12 26.43 20.61
CA GLU A 422 13.14 26.65 19.57
C GLU A 422 12.53 27.04 18.19
N SER A 423 11.44 27.80 18.19
CA SER A 423 10.79 28.27 16.96
C SER A 423 11.54 29.45 16.35
N MET A 424 11.50 29.59 15.02
CA MET A 424 12.03 30.78 14.34
C MET A 424 11.13 32.00 14.61
N PRO A 425 11.68 33.20 14.77
CA PRO A 425 10.89 34.43 14.97
C PRO A 425 9.82 34.67 13.91
N GLN A 426 10.08 34.31 12.63
CA GLN A 426 9.14 34.43 11.52
C GLN A 426 7.84 33.62 11.74
N VAL A 427 7.92 32.52 12.51
CA VAL A 427 6.71 31.73 12.88
C VAL A 427 5.81 32.56 13.79
N TYR A 428 6.38 33.27 14.75
CA TYR A 428 5.62 34.16 15.63
C TYR A 428 4.96 35.30 14.87
N ASP A 429 5.67 35.87 13.91
CA ASP A 429 5.13 36.98 13.09
C ASP A 429 3.96 36.51 12.20
N ALA A 430 4.02 35.28 11.69
CA ALA A 430 2.96 34.69 10.86
C ALA A 430 1.70 34.31 11.64
N ILE A 431 1.78 34.17 12.98
CA ILE A 431 0.62 33.83 13.83
C ILE A 431 -0.18 35.09 14.12
N ASN A 432 -1.47 35.08 13.83
CA ASN A 432 -2.38 36.18 14.15
C ASN A 432 -3.38 35.77 15.25
N ALA A 433 -3.64 36.65 16.19
CA ALA A 433 -4.71 36.50 17.15
C ALA A 433 -6.07 36.44 16.43
N ASP A 434 -7.07 35.87 17.10
CA ASP A 434 -8.42 35.66 16.59
C ASP A 434 -8.53 34.75 15.34
N THR A 435 -7.47 34.07 14.93
CA THR A 435 -7.48 33.07 13.83
C THR A 435 -7.71 31.65 14.34
N THR A 436 -8.36 30.85 13.50
CA THR A 436 -8.58 29.44 13.80
C THR A 436 -7.29 28.64 13.60
N VAL A 437 -7.00 27.76 14.54
CA VAL A 437 -5.85 26.86 14.50
C VAL A 437 -6.31 25.42 14.30
N TYR A 438 -5.55 24.68 13.51
CA TYR A 438 -5.84 23.30 13.17
C TYR A 438 -4.69 22.37 13.61
N ASP A 439 -5.05 21.13 13.97
CA ASP A 439 -4.06 20.05 14.02
C ASP A 439 -3.55 19.77 12.60
N SER A 440 -2.24 19.79 12.39
CA SER A 440 -1.66 19.66 11.06
C SER A 440 -1.69 18.24 10.49
N LEU A 441 -1.77 17.21 11.36
CA LEU A 441 -1.78 15.80 10.96
C LEU A 441 -3.18 15.33 10.57
N LYS A 442 -4.19 15.73 11.37
CA LYS A 442 -5.59 15.29 11.18
C LYS A 442 -6.47 16.34 10.50
N ASN A 443 -5.97 17.55 10.31
CA ASN A 443 -6.71 18.70 9.78
C ASN A 443 -7.98 19.03 10.57
N ILE A 444 -7.92 18.87 11.89
CA ILE A 444 -9.04 19.12 12.82
C ILE A 444 -8.90 20.53 13.38
N ASN A 445 -9.98 21.30 13.38
CA ASN A 445 -10.05 22.58 14.09
C ASN A 445 -9.93 22.32 15.60
N ILE A 446 -8.89 22.88 16.24
CA ILE A 446 -8.60 22.72 17.67
C ILE A 446 -8.86 23.99 18.48
N GLY A 447 -9.36 25.04 17.85
CA GLY A 447 -9.80 26.25 18.54
C GLY A 447 -9.37 27.54 17.86
N LYS A 448 -9.47 28.65 18.59
CA LYS A 448 -9.16 30.00 18.14
C LYS A 448 -8.09 30.62 19.04
N ILE A 449 -7.05 31.18 18.43
CA ILE A 449 -5.97 31.83 19.17
C ILE A 449 -6.50 33.13 19.81
N LYS A 450 -6.36 33.25 21.11
CA LYS A 450 -6.71 34.47 21.85
C LYS A 450 -5.51 35.37 22.11
N GLU A 451 -4.38 34.73 22.42
CA GLU A 451 -3.15 35.43 22.76
C GLU A 451 -1.93 34.66 22.27
N LYS A 452 -0.89 35.37 21.87
CA LYS A 452 0.42 34.82 21.61
C LYS A 452 1.46 35.56 22.43
N LYS A 453 2.40 34.80 23.02
CA LYS A 453 3.56 35.34 23.74
C LYS A 453 4.82 34.66 23.23
N SER A 454 5.94 35.37 23.28
CA SER A 454 7.25 34.79 22.99
C SER A 454 8.23 35.09 24.09
N THR A 455 9.13 34.13 24.30
CA THR A 455 10.30 34.28 25.19
C THR A 455 11.52 33.78 24.47
N ALA A 456 12.71 34.27 24.80
CA ALA A 456 13.95 33.74 24.25
C ALA A 456 14.07 32.24 24.59
N SER A 457 14.38 31.40 23.61
CA SER A 457 14.67 30.00 23.90
C SER A 457 16.02 29.86 24.56
N THR A 458 16.07 29.03 25.59
CA THR A 458 17.30 28.77 26.33
C THR A 458 17.60 27.28 26.38
N ARG A 459 18.90 26.92 26.38
CA ARG A 459 19.37 25.56 26.65
C ARG A 459 20.13 25.50 27.95
N TYR A 460 19.88 24.45 28.70
CA TYR A 460 20.63 24.17 29.92
C TYR A 460 21.86 23.32 29.59
N GLY A 461 23.02 23.84 29.92
CA GLY A 461 24.32 23.15 29.85
C GLY A 461 24.87 22.92 31.24
N VAL A 462 25.72 21.91 31.41
CA VAL A 462 26.43 21.68 32.68
C VAL A 462 27.88 22.14 32.52
N ASN A 463 28.27 23.16 33.28
CA ASN A 463 29.66 23.49 33.44
C ASN A 463 30.34 22.43 34.33
N ARG A 464 31.03 21.48 33.70
CA ARG A 464 31.67 20.34 34.39
C ARG A 464 32.75 20.78 35.37
N THR A 465 33.35 21.95 35.16
CA THR A 465 34.41 22.48 36.02
C THR A 465 33.86 23.10 37.30
N LYS A 466 32.74 23.83 37.20
CA LYS A 466 32.09 24.49 38.34
C LYS A 466 30.92 23.70 38.94
N LYS A 467 30.53 22.59 38.34
CA LYS A 467 29.32 21.79 38.70
C LYS A 467 28.01 22.61 38.75
N GLU A 468 27.94 23.64 37.93
CA GLU A 468 26.76 24.53 37.83
C GLU A 468 26.01 24.29 36.55
N VAL A 469 24.69 24.41 36.62
CA VAL A 469 23.82 24.44 35.45
C VAL A 469 23.83 25.84 34.87
N ILE A 470 24.24 25.96 33.61
CA ILE A 470 24.28 27.25 32.91
C ILE A 470 23.11 27.27 31.93
N GLU A 471 22.31 28.33 32.01
CA GLU A 471 21.29 28.64 31.04
C GLU A 471 21.88 29.54 29.94
N THR A 472 21.82 29.08 28.69
CA THR A 472 22.38 29.80 27.54
C THR A 472 21.25 30.12 26.55
N PRO A 473 21.03 31.39 26.23
CA PRO A 473 20.05 31.76 25.21
C PRO A 473 20.50 31.30 23.83
N LEU A 474 19.54 30.79 23.05
CA LEU A 474 19.75 30.38 21.66
C LEU A 474 19.62 31.59 20.73
N VAL A 475 20.56 31.74 19.81
CA VAL A 475 20.52 32.81 18.81
C VAL A 475 19.43 32.50 17.77
N ASN A 476 18.56 33.45 17.48
CA ASN A 476 17.45 33.35 16.52
C ASN A 476 16.43 32.24 16.83
N ALA A 477 16.27 31.85 18.08
CA ALA A 477 15.26 30.89 18.51
C ALA A 477 14.42 31.46 19.65
N ILE A 478 13.11 31.28 19.56
CA ILE A 478 12.12 31.72 20.56
C ILE A 478 11.16 30.60 20.91
N ASP A 479 10.71 30.58 22.14
CA ASP A 479 9.58 29.78 22.58
C ASP A 479 8.30 30.59 22.39
N ILE A 480 7.29 30.00 21.75
CA ILE A 480 6.01 30.66 21.50
C ILE A 480 4.94 29.97 22.35
N THR A 481 4.26 30.73 23.16
CA THR A 481 3.08 30.28 23.93
C THR A 481 1.82 30.84 23.28
N LEU A 482 0.93 29.93 22.82
CA LEU A 482 -0.38 30.25 22.26
C LEU A 482 -1.48 29.94 23.27
N THR A 483 -2.30 30.91 23.59
CA THR A 483 -3.53 30.73 24.37
C THR A 483 -4.68 30.52 23.39
N ILE A 484 -5.35 29.37 23.48
CA ILE A 484 -6.37 28.91 22.55
C ILE A 484 -7.69 28.72 23.29
N GLU A 485 -8.75 29.32 22.78
CA GLU A 485 -10.13 29.12 23.25
C GLU A 485 -10.82 28.13 22.32
N ALA A 486 -11.54 27.16 22.90
CA ALA A 486 -12.30 26.17 22.13
C ALA A 486 -13.52 25.67 22.92
N ASP A 487 -14.54 25.24 22.17
CA ASP A 487 -15.68 24.51 22.74
C ASP A 487 -15.30 23.05 22.89
N ALA A 488 -15.23 22.54 24.08
CA ALA A 488 -14.78 21.18 24.39
C ALA A 488 -15.91 20.32 24.97
N VAL A 489 -15.89 19.07 24.65
CA VAL A 489 -16.65 18.01 25.30
C VAL A 489 -15.81 17.49 26.44
N ILE A 490 -16.31 17.61 27.66
CA ILE A 490 -15.63 17.13 28.87
C ILE A 490 -16.39 15.93 29.41
N ASN A 491 -15.67 14.83 29.63
CA ASN A 491 -16.18 13.66 30.31
C ASN A 491 -15.18 13.18 31.39
N ASP A 492 -15.54 12.16 32.15
CA ASP A 492 -14.74 11.66 33.28
C ASP A 492 -13.32 11.19 32.88
N LYS A 493 -13.06 10.95 31.59
CA LYS A 493 -11.81 10.38 31.11
C LYS A 493 -11.03 11.28 30.16
N SER A 494 -11.68 12.28 29.55
CA SER A 494 -11.05 13.09 28.50
C SER A 494 -11.69 14.47 28.32
N ILE A 495 -10.91 15.41 27.81
CA ILE A 495 -11.34 16.69 27.28
C ILE A 495 -11.05 16.67 25.79
N THR A 496 -12.06 16.84 24.95
CA THR A 496 -11.88 16.79 23.50
C THR A 496 -12.47 18.00 22.80
N VAL A 497 -11.75 18.53 21.81
CA VAL A 497 -12.21 19.60 20.91
C VAL A 497 -12.33 18.99 19.50
N ASN A 498 -13.55 18.91 18.97
CA ASN A 498 -13.83 18.29 17.68
C ASN A 498 -13.22 16.86 17.54
N GLY A 499 -13.14 16.12 18.65
CA GLY A 499 -12.52 14.78 18.69
C GLY A 499 -11.00 14.78 18.82
N TYR A 500 -10.36 15.94 18.95
CA TYR A 500 -8.94 16.06 19.29
C TYR A 500 -8.77 16.07 20.81
N ASP A 501 -7.92 15.21 21.34
CA ASP A 501 -7.73 15.05 22.80
C ASP A 501 -6.83 16.16 23.35
N ILE A 502 -7.37 16.97 24.28
CA ILE A 502 -6.68 18.06 24.93
C ILE A 502 -6.22 17.58 26.32
N LYS A 503 -4.92 17.32 26.45
CA LYS A 503 -4.32 16.82 27.68
C LYS A 503 -2.97 17.46 27.91
N VAL A 504 -2.71 17.95 29.11
CA VAL A 504 -1.40 18.52 29.49
C VAL A 504 -0.31 17.47 29.30
N GLY A 505 0.76 17.89 28.63
CA GLY A 505 1.88 17.03 28.25
C GLY A 505 1.75 16.36 26.87
N ASN A 506 0.57 16.40 26.22
CA ASN A 506 0.43 15.92 24.87
C ASN A 506 1.12 16.83 23.87
N GLU A 507 1.79 16.19 22.90
CA GLU A 507 2.35 16.87 21.75
C GLU A 507 1.23 17.35 20.80
N ALA A 508 1.36 18.59 20.32
CA ALA A 508 0.43 19.22 19.40
C ALA A 508 1.16 19.69 18.14
N HIS A 509 0.70 19.20 17.00
CA HIS A 509 1.15 19.62 15.68
C HIS A 509 0.15 20.63 15.12
N ILE A 510 0.47 21.93 15.19
CA ILE A 510 -0.47 22.99 14.85
C ILE A 510 -0.13 23.68 13.53
N LYS A 511 -1.17 24.09 12.81
CA LYS A 511 -1.06 24.92 11.63
C LYS A 511 -2.14 26.00 11.56
N GLY A 512 -1.78 27.11 10.93
CA GLY A 512 -2.68 28.17 10.52
C GLY A 512 -2.28 28.71 9.15
N LYS A 513 -2.86 29.84 8.75
CA LYS A 513 -2.54 30.46 7.48
C LYS A 513 -1.10 31.00 7.48
N GLY A 514 -0.21 30.33 6.74
CA GLY A 514 1.18 30.74 6.56
C GLY A 514 2.17 30.23 7.61
N TYR A 515 1.76 29.37 8.54
CA TYR A 515 2.64 28.75 9.53
C TYR A 515 2.24 27.33 9.89
N ALA A 516 3.21 26.54 10.30
CA ALA A 516 3.03 25.27 11.00
C ALA A 516 4.15 25.12 12.04
N CYS A 517 3.81 24.60 13.23
CA CYS A 517 4.79 24.36 14.27
C CYS A 517 4.35 23.19 15.18
N ARG A 518 5.30 22.74 15.98
CA ARG A 518 5.17 21.64 16.93
C ARG A 518 5.33 22.17 18.33
N GLY A 519 4.52 21.74 19.27
CA GLY A 519 4.57 22.16 20.66
C GLY A 519 3.93 21.15 21.60
N PHE A 520 3.79 21.53 22.84
CA PHE A 520 3.16 20.73 23.89
C PHE A 520 2.04 21.53 24.57
N ILE A 521 0.96 20.86 24.93
CA ILE A 521 -0.11 21.43 25.75
C ILE A 521 0.43 21.56 27.17
N ILE A 522 0.52 22.79 27.67
CA ILE A 522 1.16 23.09 28.98
C ILE A 522 0.16 23.42 30.08
N SER A 523 -1.05 23.91 29.74
CA SER A 523 -2.11 24.20 30.71
C SER A 523 -3.48 24.07 30.09
N ILE A 524 -4.49 23.83 30.91
CA ILE A 524 -5.91 23.81 30.56
C ILE A 524 -6.67 24.53 31.69
N GLU A 525 -7.44 25.56 31.33
CA GLU A 525 -8.36 26.30 32.23
C GLU A 525 -9.81 26.04 31.80
N ARG A 526 -10.69 25.84 32.76
CA ARG A 526 -12.12 25.51 32.58
C ARG A 526 -13.01 26.69 32.93
#